data_dbe47bf9f81a851b93d530da71657f62
#
_entry.id   dbe47bf9f81a851b93d530da71657f62
#
_cell.length_a   1.000
_cell.length_b   1.000
_cell.length_c   1.000
_cell.angle_alpha   90.00
_cell.angle_beta   90.00
_cell.angle_gamma   90.00
#
_symmetry.space_group_name_H-M   'P 1'
#
loop_
_entity.id
_entity.type
_entity.pdbx_description
1 polymer ?
#
loop_
_entity_poly.entity_id
_entity_poly.type
_entity_poly.pdbx_seq_one_letter_code
_entity_poly.pdbx_strand_id
1 'polypeptide(L)'
;MGSAAELAAAALMILGFPALMLAALVPSVPAFAAAAAVTYLADHYLHRKGSYLINRLSKVRAGLSIRFLIRQLLLILLLARLSLADNLVFYGATACFIAFYGLQAPHGALVTLIRNRRRMPVATRNVDLASRIRIPNAPPKRLLNRSAEKMLHLDLAAVIGILVSAAMDSALAGFVGVAVTLALGCLYVAALLPYVRGRKIPPTADKVLEAVDDWLREYRPETVLYFSGSKDSAYQVNMWLDTMEKLDSRPLIILRERVILQNLAPTTVPVICVPGGVHLMNMELSSVRVALYAANVGKNIHMLRVPTMKHVFIGHGDSDKLASVNPFSKVYDEVWTAGRAGRDRYAIADVGVRDDDIVEVGRPQLAPIQTWQGVPDGPAADGRCPTVLYAPTWEGWDGNPGNTSIVLAGENIVKKLVKADPPVRVLYKPHPFTGTVSAEAGAAHRRIVALVEKAASARAADAGFKSDADAKAKAELVRVEARLAELAGS
;
A
#
# COMPACT_ATOMS: atom_id res chain seq x y z
N MET A 1 4.63 13.25 12.52
CA MET A 1 5.60 14.36 12.72
C MET A 1 6.99 13.77 12.82
N GLY A 2 8.04 14.42 12.24
CA GLY A 2 9.41 13.95 12.35
C GLY A 2 9.93 13.98 13.79
N SER A 3 10.89 13.11 14.12
CA SER A 3 11.55 13.14 15.43
C SER A 3 12.30 14.48 15.64
N ALA A 4 12.56 14.87 16.89
CA ALA A 4 13.33 16.08 17.19
C ALA A 4 14.69 16.09 16.48
N ALA A 5 15.34 14.91 16.34
CA ALA A 5 16.59 14.75 15.60
C ALA A 5 16.43 14.99 14.09
N GLU A 6 15.31 14.61 13.48
CA GLU A 6 15.04 14.90 12.06
C GLU A 6 14.80 16.40 11.83
N LEU A 7 14.11 17.07 12.75
CA LEU A 7 13.91 18.52 12.68
C LEU A 7 15.23 19.26 12.84
N ALA A 8 16.07 18.85 13.78
CA ALA A 8 17.42 19.41 13.99
C ALA A 8 18.30 19.21 12.73
N ALA A 9 18.31 18.02 12.16
CA ALA A 9 19.06 17.75 10.93
C ALA A 9 18.55 18.60 9.75
N ALA A 10 17.22 18.78 9.62
CA ALA A 10 16.64 19.64 8.60
C ALA A 10 17.02 21.12 8.79
N ALA A 11 17.00 21.61 10.03
CA ALA A 11 17.43 22.97 10.37
C ALA A 11 18.92 23.17 10.05
N LEU A 12 19.79 22.24 10.46
CA LEU A 12 21.24 22.29 10.14
C LEU A 12 21.50 22.26 8.63
N MET A 13 20.74 21.45 7.88
CA MET A 13 20.84 21.42 6.43
C MET A 13 20.44 22.78 5.83
N ILE A 14 19.32 23.36 6.26
CA ILE A 14 18.82 24.64 5.72
C ILE A 14 19.78 25.79 6.07
N LEU A 15 20.23 25.89 7.31
CA LEU A 15 21.14 26.92 7.77
C LEU A 15 22.57 26.76 7.21
N GLY A 16 22.96 25.54 6.86
CA GLY A 16 24.27 25.26 6.26
C GLY A 16 24.46 25.89 4.89
N PHE A 17 23.40 26.07 4.08
CA PHE A 17 23.54 26.73 2.77
C PHE A 17 23.85 28.23 2.85
N PRO A 18 23.20 29.05 3.67
CA PRO A 18 23.65 30.43 3.93
C PRO A 18 25.08 30.48 4.49
N ALA A 19 25.48 29.55 5.37
CA ALA A 19 26.84 29.48 5.86
C ALA A 19 27.87 29.16 4.76
N LEU A 20 27.55 28.23 3.84
CA LEU A 20 28.36 27.96 2.62
C LEU A 20 28.47 29.20 1.75
N MET A 21 27.37 29.92 1.55
CA MET A 21 27.36 31.14 0.74
C MET A 21 28.24 32.22 1.36
N LEU A 22 28.12 32.44 2.68
CA LEU A 22 28.97 33.41 3.38
C LEU A 22 30.45 33.04 3.29
N ALA A 23 30.79 31.76 3.52
CA ALA A 23 32.15 31.24 3.45
C ALA A 23 32.75 31.31 2.01
N ALA A 24 31.90 31.30 0.98
CA ALA A 24 32.32 31.51 -0.40
C ALA A 24 32.50 33.00 -0.76
N LEU A 25 31.64 33.89 -0.27
CA LEU A 25 31.68 35.32 -0.50
C LEU A 25 32.82 36.00 0.26
N VAL A 26 33.03 35.60 1.52
CA VAL A 26 34.19 35.95 2.37
C VAL A 26 35.14 34.75 2.35
N PRO A 27 36.06 34.64 1.36
CA PRO A 27 36.70 33.37 1.02
C PRO A 27 37.44 32.75 2.22
N SER A 28 36.90 31.67 2.75
CA SER A 28 37.47 30.92 3.86
C SER A 28 37.30 29.42 3.65
N VAL A 29 38.38 28.74 3.26
CA VAL A 29 38.39 27.29 3.03
C VAL A 29 37.95 26.50 4.29
N PRO A 30 38.46 26.80 5.51
CA PRO A 30 38.01 26.06 6.73
C PRO A 30 36.53 26.24 7.04
N ALA A 31 36.02 27.49 6.93
CA ALA A 31 34.60 27.77 7.18
C ALA A 31 33.70 27.06 6.16
N PHE A 32 34.10 27.06 4.87
CA PHE A 32 33.37 26.34 3.83
C PHE A 32 33.39 24.83 4.08
N ALA A 33 34.55 24.27 4.44
CA ALA A 33 34.67 22.84 4.75
C ALA A 33 33.76 22.42 5.91
N ALA A 34 33.72 23.23 7.01
CA ALA A 34 32.84 22.97 8.14
C ALA A 34 31.36 23.03 7.75
N ALA A 35 30.94 24.07 7.02
CA ALA A 35 29.56 24.20 6.55
C ALA A 35 29.17 23.08 5.54
N ALA A 36 30.10 22.70 4.65
CA ALA A 36 29.90 21.56 3.76
C ALA A 36 29.70 20.26 4.55
N ALA A 37 30.58 19.97 5.51
CA ALA A 37 30.44 18.77 6.35
C ALA A 37 29.07 18.71 7.05
N VAL A 38 28.60 19.82 7.64
CA VAL A 38 27.28 19.90 8.27
C VAL A 38 26.16 19.58 7.26
N THR A 39 26.19 20.19 6.07
CA THR A 39 25.14 19.94 5.06
C THR A 39 25.16 18.50 4.53
N TYR A 40 26.33 17.88 4.33
CA TYR A 40 26.44 16.49 3.89
C TYR A 40 25.98 15.50 4.97
N LEU A 41 26.38 15.70 6.21
CA LEU A 41 25.97 14.86 7.34
C LEU A 41 24.45 14.92 7.57
N ALA A 42 23.89 16.12 7.54
CA ALA A 42 22.44 16.32 7.67
C ALA A 42 21.66 15.67 6.51
N ASP A 43 22.11 15.87 5.28
CA ASP A 43 21.55 15.22 4.07
C ASP A 43 21.61 13.70 4.20
N HIS A 44 22.76 13.14 4.55
CA HIS A 44 22.93 11.69 4.68
C HIS A 44 22.02 11.11 5.77
N TYR A 45 21.96 11.76 6.93
CA TYR A 45 21.09 11.34 8.04
C TYR A 45 19.61 11.30 7.63
N LEU A 46 19.11 12.36 6.99
CA LEU A 46 17.73 12.45 6.54
C LEU A 46 17.39 11.41 5.46
N HIS A 47 18.31 11.15 4.52
CA HIS A 47 18.12 10.14 3.47
C HIS A 47 18.17 8.71 4.00
N ARG A 48 19.02 8.42 4.97
CA ARG A 48 19.15 7.08 5.56
C ARG A 48 17.88 6.65 6.29
N LYS A 49 17.24 7.57 6.99
CA LYS A 49 15.98 7.32 7.73
C LYS A 49 14.73 7.33 6.85
N GLY A 50 14.83 7.75 5.58
CA GLY A 50 13.66 7.89 4.70
C GLY A 50 12.67 8.95 5.18
N SER A 51 13.20 10.03 5.77
CA SER A 51 12.44 11.09 6.44
C SER A 51 11.29 11.64 5.59
N TYR A 52 10.14 11.85 6.22
CA TYR A 52 8.99 12.57 5.63
C TYR A 52 9.38 13.96 5.10
N LEU A 53 10.34 14.64 5.77
CA LEU A 53 10.83 15.96 5.38
C LEU A 53 11.53 15.95 4.01
N ILE A 54 12.30 14.90 3.70
CA ILE A 54 12.94 14.75 2.37
C ILE A 54 11.89 14.64 1.27
N ASN A 55 10.78 13.95 1.52
CA ASN A 55 9.68 13.87 0.57
C ASN A 55 9.02 15.24 0.34
N ARG A 56 8.87 16.04 1.39
CA ARG A 56 8.33 17.41 1.28
C ARG A 56 9.29 18.34 0.55
N LEU A 57 10.58 18.30 0.88
CA LEU A 57 11.60 19.07 0.17
C LEU A 57 11.65 18.76 -1.33
N SER A 58 11.51 17.50 -1.71
CA SER A 58 11.43 17.11 -3.12
C SER A 58 10.19 17.70 -3.80
N LYS A 59 9.04 17.78 -3.11
CA LYS A 59 7.81 18.38 -3.64
C LYS A 59 7.92 19.88 -3.89
N VAL A 60 8.67 20.61 -3.06
CA VAL A 60 8.92 22.06 -3.22
C VAL A 60 10.18 22.33 -4.08
N ARG A 61 10.59 21.36 -4.89
CA ARG A 61 11.76 21.45 -5.77
C ARG A 61 13.10 21.70 -5.06
N ALA A 62 13.18 21.45 -3.74
CA ALA A 62 14.41 21.50 -2.95
C ALA A 62 15.02 20.09 -2.77
N GLY A 63 14.91 19.24 -3.79
CA GLY A 63 15.47 17.88 -3.83
C GLY A 63 16.99 17.87 -3.79
N LEU A 64 17.58 16.67 -3.66
CA LEU A 64 19.02 16.50 -3.55
C LEU A 64 19.79 17.08 -4.77
N SER A 65 19.21 16.94 -5.97
CA SER A 65 19.82 17.47 -7.19
C SER A 65 20.04 18.99 -7.12
N ILE A 66 19.05 19.75 -6.63
CA ILE A 66 19.18 21.20 -6.46
C ILE A 66 20.19 21.53 -5.36
N ARG A 67 20.15 20.85 -4.23
CA ARG A 67 21.11 21.04 -3.15
C ARG A 67 22.54 20.71 -3.59
N PHE A 68 22.72 19.65 -4.39
CA PHE A 68 23.99 19.35 -5.04
C PHE A 68 24.46 20.55 -5.88
N LEU A 69 23.65 21.00 -6.84
CA LEU A 69 24.02 22.12 -7.73
C LEU A 69 24.40 23.36 -6.93
N ILE A 70 23.64 23.73 -5.91
CA ILE A 70 23.95 24.91 -5.09
C ILE A 70 25.29 24.73 -4.39
N ARG A 71 25.57 23.57 -3.77
CA ARG A 71 26.86 23.30 -3.11
C ARG A 71 28.03 23.42 -4.10
N GLN A 72 27.89 22.84 -5.29
CA GLN A 72 28.95 22.86 -6.28
C GLN A 72 29.19 24.26 -6.83
N LEU A 73 28.11 25.01 -7.12
CA LEU A 73 28.21 26.41 -7.53
C LEU A 73 28.90 27.28 -6.48
N LEU A 74 28.55 27.07 -5.19
CA LEU A 74 29.20 27.78 -4.08
C LEU A 74 30.68 27.39 -3.91
N LEU A 75 31.05 26.14 -4.18
CA LEU A 75 32.43 25.68 -4.18
C LEU A 75 33.22 26.35 -5.35
N ILE A 76 32.65 26.40 -6.54
CA ILE A 76 33.24 27.10 -7.68
C ILE A 76 33.37 28.60 -7.40
N LEU A 77 32.38 29.22 -6.77
CA LEU A 77 32.46 30.61 -6.33
C LEU A 77 33.59 30.84 -5.32
N LEU A 78 33.77 29.94 -4.33
CA LEU A 78 34.87 29.99 -3.39
C LEU A 78 36.23 29.99 -4.13
N LEU A 79 36.41 29.05 -5.07
CA LEU A 79 37.64 28.97 -5.86
C LEU A 79 37.91 30.27 -6.66
N ALA A 80 36.87 30.81 -7.29
CA ALA A 80 36.98 32.08 -8.02
C ALA A 80 37.37 33.26 -7.10
N ARG A 81 36.78 33.33 -5.89
CA ARG A 81 37.08 34.36 -4.87
C ARG A 81 38.48 34.22 -4.25
N LEU A 82 39.07 33.02 -4.27
CA LEU A 82 40.43 32.73 -3.87
C LEU A 82 41.44 33.04 -4.99
N SER A 83 41.03 33.67 -6.10
CA SER A 83 41.83 33.95 -7.27
C SER A 83 42.41 32.70 -7.96
N LEU A 84 41.72 31.56 -7.82
CA LEU A 84 42.09 30.29 -8.45
C LEU A 84 41.36 30.05 -9.79
N ALA A 85 40.70 31.06 -10.36
CA ALA A 85 39.89 30.90 -11.57
C ALA A 85 40.70 30.49 -12.81
N ASP A 86 42.00 30.85 -12.86
CA ASP A 86 42.92 30.48 -13.93
C ASP A 86 43.64 29.14 -13.66
N ASN A 87 43.37 28.50 -12.55
CA ASN A 87 44.00 27.23 -12.17
C ASN A 87 43.29 26.05 -12.87
N LEU A 88 44.08 25.09 -13.34
CA LEU A 88 43.57 23.84 -13.94
C LEU A 88 42.59 23.07 -13.04
N VAL A 89 42.74 23.19 -11.70
CA VAL A 89 41.80 22.57 -10.73
C VAL A 89 40.41 23.18 -10.84
N PHE A 90 40.30 24.50 -11.09
CA PHE A 90 39.00 25.15 -11.29
C PHE A 90 38.25 24.59 -12.50
N TYR A 91 38.96 24.49 -13.64
CA TYR A 91 38.35 23.90 -14.84
C TYR A 91 38.05 22.43 -14.68
N GLY A 92 38.96 21.68 -14.05
CA GLY A 92 38.76 20.25 -13.73
C GLY A 92 37.56 20.00 -12.80
N ALA A 93 37.41 20.82 -11.75
CA ALA A 93 36.28 20.78 -10.86
C ALA A 93 34.94 21.05 -11.57
N THR A 94 34.89 22.12 -12.36
CA THR A 94 33.70 22.52 -13.12
C THR A 94 33.29 21.42 -14.10
N ALA A 95 34.25 20.93 -14.90
CA ALA A 95 34.00 19.83 -15.85
C ALA A 95 33.53 18.55 -15.14
N CYS A 96 34.16 18.21 -13.99
CA CYS A 96 33.78 17.07 -13.17
C CYS A 96 32.31 17.17 -12.72
N PHE A 97 31.90 18.29 -12.15
CA PHE A 97 30.55 18.44 -11.62
C PHE A 97 29.49 18.38 -12.72
N ILE A 98 29.79 18.98 -13.91
CA ILE A 98 28.90 18.88 -15.07
C ILE A 98 28.81 17.42 -15.54
N ALA A 99 29.93 16.75 -15.74
CA ALA A 99 29.98 15.36 -16.21
C ALA A 99 29.33 14.40 -15.19
N PHE A 100 29.63 14.57 -13.90
CA PHE A 100 29.08 13.75 -12.82
C PHE A 100 27.58 13.94 -12.68
N TYR A 101 27.07 15.18 -12.75
CA TYR A 101 25.63 15.45 -12.78
C TYR A 101 24.98 14.81 -14.01
N GLY A 102 25.64 14.87 -15.16
CA GLY A 102 25.19 14.23 -16.40
C GLY A 102 25.02 12.72 -16.30
N LEU A 103 25.79 12.03 -15.44
CA LEU A 103 25.63 10.58 -15.20
C LEU A 103 24.26 10.18 -14.64
N GLN A 104 23.48 11.13 -14.09
CA GLN A 104 22.10 10.85 -13.70
C GLN A 104 21.22 10.41 -14.89
N ALA A 105 21.46 10.94 -16.08
CA ALA A 105 20.66 10.61 -17.26
C ALA A 105 20.82 9.13 -17.66
N PRO A 106 22.02 8.58 -17.94
CA PRO A 106 22.18 7.17 -18.25
C PRO A 106 21.76 6.27 -17.06
N HIS A 107 22.03 6.68 -15.83
CA HIS A 107 21.58 5.94 -14.64
C HIS A 107 20.05 5.85 -14.60
N GLY A 108 19.33 6.96 -14.76
CA GLY A 108 17.87 7.02 -14.77
C GLY A 108 17.27 6.20 -15.92
N ALA A 109 17.88 6.25 -17.10
CA ALA A 109 17.48 5.44 -18.26
C ALA A 109 17.61 3.94 -17.96
N LEU A 110 18.74 3.50 -17.40
CA LEU A 110 18.96 2.09 -17.02
C LEU A 110 17.95 1.64 -15.95
N VAL A 111 17.72 2.44 -14.92
CA VAL A 111 16.73 2.11 -13.87
C VAL A 111 15.33 1.98 -14.46
N THR A 112 14.93 2.89 -15.34
CA THR A 112 13.64 2.85 -16.02
C THR A 112 13.52 1.60 -16.90
N LEU A 113 14.52 1.29 -17.67
CA LEU A 113 14.58 0.09 -18.51
C LEU A 113 14.47 -1.19 -17.68
N ILE A 114 15.22 -1.28 -16.57
CA ILE A 114 15.17 -2.44 -15.65
C ILE A 114 13.77 -2.57 -15.03
N ARG A 115 13.17 -1.47 -14.55
CA ARG A 115 11.82 -1.49 -13.98
C ARG A 115 10.77 -1.93 -14.98
N ASN A 116 10.84 -1.42 -16.21
CA ASN A 116 9.90 -1.78 -17.28
C ASN A 116 10.02 -3.27 -17.64
N ARG A 117 11.25 -3.78 -17.83
CA ARG A 117 11.49 -5.20 -18.13
C ARG A 117 11.07 -6.13 -17.00
N ARG A 118 11.10 -5.67 -15.73
CA ARG A 118 10.68 -6.43 -14.56
C ARG A 118 9.20 -6.28 -14.21
N ARG A 119 8.45 -5.53 -15.01
CA ARG A 119 7.00 -5.41 -14.86
C ARG A 119 6.32 -6.64 -15.47
N MET A 120 6.36 -7.75 -14.70
CA MET A 120 5.76 -9.00 -15.15
C MET A 120 4.27 -8.84 -15.50
N PRO A 121 3.74 -9.57 -16.48
CA PRO A 121 2.30 -9.51 -16.86
C PRO A 121 1.41 -10.04 -15.75
N VAL A 122 1.91 -10.96 -14.92
CA VAL A 122 1.20 -11.56 -13.80
C VAL A 122 1.99 -11.46 -12.50
N ALA A 123 1.29 -11.67 -11.38
CA ALA A 123 1.89 -11.97 -10.07
C ALA A 123 1.10 -13.12 -9.44
N THR A 124 1.77 -14.01 -8.74
CA THR A 124 1.16 -15.25 -8.24
C THR A 124 1.42 -15.47 -6.76
N ARG A 125 0.52 -16.24 -6.12
CA ARG A 125 0.70 -16.80 -4.78
C ARG A 125 0.21 -18.26 -4.84
N ASN A 126 0.91 -19.17 -4.19
CA ASN A 126 0.61 -20.62 -4.16
C ASN A 126 0.55 -21.26 -5.57
N VAL A 127 1.30 -20.72 -6.51
CA VAL A 127 1.43 -21.22 -7.89
C VAL A 127 2.89 -21.51 -8.12
N ASP A 128 3.26 -22.76 -8.36
CA ASP A 128 4.64 -23.14 -8.66
C ASP A 128 4.96 -22.86 -10.13
N LEU A 129 5.59 -21.74 -10.37
CA LEU A 129 6.19 -21.38 -11.66
C LEU A 129 7.70 -21.54 -11.66
N ALA A 130 8.33 -21.85 -10.52
CA ALA A 130 9.78 -21.93 -10.42
C ALA A 130 10.36 -23.12 -11.18
N SER A 131 9.60 -24.21 -11.29
CA SER A 131 9.91 -25.39 -12.10
C SER A 131 9.88 -25.12 -13.63
N ARG A 132 9.12 -24.10 -14.05
CA ARG A 132 8.84 -23.80 -15.47
C ARG A 132 9.64 -22.60 -15.99
N ILE A 133 9.80 -21.58 -15.15
CA ILE A 133 10.45 -20.34 -15.57
C ILE A 133 11.33 -19.75 -14.48
N ARG A 134 12.57 -19.44 -14.85
CA ARG A 134 13.53 -18.83 -13.92
C ARG A 134 13.42 -17.31 -13.98
N ILE A 135 13.05 -16.70 -12.87
CA ILE A 135 13.04 -15.24 -12.70
C ILE A 135 14.33 -14.83 -11.95
N PRO A 136 15.27 -14.14 -12.61
CA PRO A 136 16.53 -13.73 -11.96
C PRO A 136 16.26 -12.71 -10.86
N ASN A 137 17.13 -12.69 -9.84
CA ASN A 137 17.07 -11.73 -8.75
C ASN A 137 17.09 -10.29 -9.24
N ALA A 138 16.30 -9.43 -8.60
CA ALA A 138 16.28 -8.00 -8.87
C ALA A 138 17.59 -7.34 -8.43
N PRO A 139 17.99 -6.21 -9.03
CA PRO A 139 19.04 -5.38 -8.48
C PRO A 139 18.76 -5.00 -7.02
N PRO A 140 19.80 -4.81 -6.20
CA PRO A 140 19.62 -4.32 -4.84
C PRO A 140 18.81 -3.02 -4.81
N LYS A 141 17.91 -2.89 -3.82
CA LYS A 141 17.08 -1.68 -3.66
C LYS A 141 17.89 -0.38 -3.61
N ARG A 142 19.14 -0.46 -3.16
CA ARG A 142 20.08 0.68 -3.13
C ARG A 142 20.36 1.24 -4.52
N LEU A 143 20.37 0.40 -5.56
CA LEU A 143 20.62 0.81 -6.95
C LEU A 143 19.34 1.20 -7.71
N LEU A 144 18.14 0.94 -7.16
CA LEU A 144 16.88 1.20 -7.84
C LEU A 144 16.07 2.34 -7.20
N ASN A 145 16.11 2.49 -5.87
CA ASN A 145 15.25 3.42 -5.15
C ASN A 145 15.96 4.75 -4.91
N ARG A 146 15.48 5.83 -5.55
CA ARG A 146 16.07 7.19 -5.49
C ARG A 146 17.59 7.20 -5.75
N SER A 147 18.01 6.26 -6.56
CA SER A 147 19.43 5.96 -6.72
C SER A 147 20.15 7.02 -7.52
N ALA A 148 19.49 7.69 -8.48
CA ALA A 148 20.07 8.82 -9.20
C ALA A 148 20.43 9.97 -8.25
N GLU A 149 19.57 10.25 -7.28
CA GLU A 149 19.88 11.26 -6.25
C GLU A 149 20.97 10.77 -5.30
N LYS A 150 20.94 9.51 -4.85
CA LYS A 150 21.96 8.96 -3.94
C LYS A 150 23.36 8.92 -4.54
N MET A 151 23.47 8.76 -5.87
CA MET A 151 24.72 8.83 -6.58
C MET A 151 25.41 10.17 -6.35
N LEU A 152 24.64 11.27 -6.22
CA LEU A 152 25.21 12.61 -6.05
C LEU A 152 26.01 12.79 -4.75
N HIS A 153 25.83 11.93 -3.74
CA HIS A 153 26.67 11.95 -2.55
C HIS A 153 28.10 11.45 -2.80
N LEU A 154 28.37 10.83 -3.94
CA LEU A 154 29.72 10.39 -4.31
C LEU A 154 30.63 11.56 -4.74
N ASP A 155 30.07 12.76 -4.91
CA ASP A 155 30.80 14.01 -5.16
C ASP A 155 31.70 14.42 -4.00
N LEU A 156 31.49 13.88 -2.82
CA LEU A 156 32.24 14.19 -1.62
C LEU A 156 33.76 14.03 -1.82
N ALA A 157 34.20 13.06 -2.62
CA ALA A 157 35.62 12.87 -2.91
C ALA A 157 36.19 14.07 -3.67
N ALA A 158 35.47 14.60 -4.68
CA ALA A 158 35.88 15.82 -5.40
C ALA A 158 35.87 17.03 -4.47
N VAL A 159 34.81 17.19 -3.66
CA VAL A 159 34.72 18.33 -2.73
C VAL A 159 35.88 18.34 -1.74
N ILE A 160 36.22 17.21 -1.13
CA ILE A 160 37.36 17.09 -0.20
C ILE A 160 38.67 17.37 -0.96
N GLY A 161 38.87 16.73 -2.10
CA GLY A 161 40.10 16.91 -2.88
C GLY A 161 40.32 18.35 -3.32
N ILE A 162 39.26 19.04 -3.74
CA ILE A 162 39.32 20.45 -4.15
C ILE A 162 39.58 21.38 -2.96
N LEU A 163 38.96 21.15 -1.81
CA LEU A 163 39.20 21.95 -0.60
C LEU A 163 40.62 21.75 -0.07
N VAL A 164 41.14 20.52 -0.09
CA VAL A 164 42.54 20.24 0.25
C VAL A 164 43.48 20.90 -0.73
N SER A 165 43.18 20.86 -2.05
CA SER A 165 43.93 21.53 -3.09
C SER A 165 44.01 23.04 -2.83
N ALA A 166 42.91 23.69 -2.49
CA ALA A 166 42.84 25.12 -2.19
C ALA A 166 43.53 25.48 -0.86
N ALA A 167 43.58 24.57 0.13
CA ALA A 167 44.22 24.80 1.40
C ALA A 167 45.74 24.60 1.38
N MET A 168 46.22 23.66 0.54
CA MET A 168 47.63 23.25 0.49
C MET A 168 48.36 23.74 -0.77
N ASP A 169 47.71 24.52 -1.61
CA ASP A 169 48.18 24.97 -2.92
C ASP A 169 48.74 23.81 -3.78
N SER A 170 48.06 22.67 -3.73
CA SER A 170 48.48 21.45 -4.44
C SER A 170 47.40 20.95 -5.41
N ALA A 171 47.61 21.04 -6.70
CA ALA A 171 46.67 20.57 -7.71
C ALA A 171 46.40 19.06 -7.65
N LEU A 172 47.33 18.27 -7.15
CA LEU A 172 47.23 16.81 -7.11
C LEU A 172 46.01 16.32 -6.35
N ALA A 173 45.75 16.87 -5.13
CA ALA A 173 44.61 16.50 -4.34
C ALA A 173 43.28 16.77 -5.06
N GLY A 174 43.18 17.90 -5.77
CA GLY A 174 42.02 18.26 -6.56
C GLY A 174 41.76 17.24 -7.69
N PHE A 175 42.79 16.92 -8.48
CA PHE A 175 42.65 15.95 -9.58
C PHE A 175 42.35 14.54 -9.09
N VAL A 176 42.92 14.09 -7.98
CA VAL A 176 42.62 12.78 -7.37
C VAL A 176 41.16 12.76 -6.95
N GLY A 177 40.65 13.78 -6.25
CA GLY A 177 39.25 13.85 -5.83
C GLY A 177 38.26 13.81 -7.01
N VAL A 178 38.56 14.57 -8.07
CA VAL A 178 37.82 14.59 -9.34
C VAL A 178 37.80 13.21 -9.99
N ALA A 179 38.95 12.57 -10.13
CA ALA A 179 39.09 11.26 -10.77
C ALA A 179 38.33 10.19 -9.98
N VAL A 180 38.44 10.19 -8.65
CA VAL A 180 37.73 9.27 -7.76
C VAL A 180 36.20 9.46 -7.87
N THR A 181 35.71 10.70 -7.87
CA THR A 181 34.30 11.00 -8.04
C THR A 181 33.72 10.47 -9.35
N LEU A 182 34.39 10.74 -10.47
CA LEU A 182 33.96 10.27 -11.78
C LEU A 182 34.02 8.74 -11.87
N ALA A 183 35.10 8.13 -11.37
CA ALA A 183 35.25 6.68 -11.36
C ALA A 183 34.11 6.01 -10.53
N LEU A 184 33.83 6.52 -9.33
CA LEU A 184 32.74 6.02 -8.51
C LEU A 184 31.37 6.21 -9.17
N GLY A 185 31.14 7.35 -9.82
CA GLY A 185 29.90 7.60 -10.57
C GLY A 185 29.73 6.63 -11.74
N CYS A 186 30.79 6.43 -12.53
CA CYS A 186 30.79 5.46 -13.63
C CYS A 186 30.56 4.01 -13.12
N LEU A 187 31.23 3.62 -12.05
CA LEU A 187 31.02 2.29 -11.42
C LEU A 187 29.60 2.11 -10.92
N TYR A 188 29.00 3.16 -10.33
CA TYR A 188 27.64 3.13 -9.84
C TYR A 188 26.63 2.92 -10.99
N VAL A 189 26.84 3.56 -12.13
CA VAL A 189 26.05 3.35 -13.36
C VAL A 189 26.31 1.96 -13.94
N ALA A 190 27.58 1.56 -14.04
CA ALA A 190 28.00 0.27 -14.59
C ALA A 190 27.45 -0.92 -13.78
N ALA A 191 27.25 -0.76 -12.47
CA ALA A 191 26.65 -1.80 -11.60
C ALA A 191 25.22 -2.21 -12.03
N LEU A 192 24.54 -1.40 -12.86
CA LEU A 192 23.23 -1.72 -13.44
C LEU A 192 23.31 -2.53 -14.75
N LEU A 193 24.45 -2.51 -15.45
CA LEU A 193 24.61 -3.16 -16.76
C LEU A 193 24.29 -4.67 -16.75
N PRO A 194 24.69 -5.46 -15.72
CA PRO A 194 24.37 -6.89 -15.68
C PRO A 194 22.86 -7.18 -15.66
N TYR A 195 22.03 -6.21 -15.29
CA TYR A 195 20.57 -6.36 -15.20
C TYR A 195 19.84 -5.95 -16.48
N VAL A 196 20.55 -5.38 -17.43
CA VAL A 196 20.02 -5.04 -18.78
C VAL A 196 20.61 -5.92 -19.86
N ARG A 197 21.68 -6.63 -19.57
CA ARG A 197 22.37 -7.53 -20.52
C ARG A 197 22.81 -8.83 -19.84
N GLY A 198 22.61 -9.95 -20.51
CA GLY A 198 23.04 -11.25 -20.03
C GLY A 198 22.04 -11.99 -19.14
N ARG A 199 22.54 -12.86 -18.26
CA ARG A 199 21.74 -13.86 -17.49
C ARG A 199 20.81 -13.27 -16.42
N LYS A 200 20.88 -11.97 -16.14
CA LYS A 200 20.02 -11.28 -15.15
C LYS A 200 18.83 -10.58 -15.78
N ILE A 201 18.63 -10.72 -17.08
CA ILE A 201 17.44 -10.24 -17.77
C ILE A 201 16.26 -11.14 -17.41
N PRO A 202 15.12 -10.58 -16.99
CA PRO A 202 13.91 -11.36 -16.77
C PRO A 202 13.37 -11.91 -18.09
N PRO A 203 12.59 -13.02 -18.05
CA PRO A 203 11.90 -13.52 -19.22
C PRO A 203 10.93 -12.49 -19.81
N THR A 204 10.62 -12.63 -21.09
CA THR A 204 9.62 -11.80 -21.77
C THR A 204 8.21 -12.07 -21.21
N ALA A 205 7.30 -11.12 -21.43
CA ALA A 205 5.92 -11.26 -20.99
C ALA A 205 5.28 -12.53 -21.54
N ASP A 206 5.50 -12.84 -22.82
CA ASP A 206 4.92 -14.00 -23.51
C ASP A 206 5.38 -15.32 -22.86
N LYS A 207 6.68 -15.46 -22.55
CA LYS A 207 7.19 -16.65 -21.87
C LYS A 207 6.63 -16.83 -20.47
N VAL A 208 6.34 -15.71 -19.76
CA VAL A 208 5.70 -15.77 -18.45
C VAL A 208 4.25 -16.21 -18.57
N LEU A 209 3.53 -15.70 -19.58
CA LEU A 209 2.13 -16.08 -19.83
C LEU A 209 2.05 -17.55 -20.25
N GLU A 210 2.92 -18.00 -21.15
CA GLU A 210 3.01 -19.40 -21.57
C GLU A 210 3.24 -20.34 -20.37
N ALA A 211 4.18 -19.99 -19.46
CA ALA A 211 4.40 -20.78 -18.25
C ALA A 211 3.19 -20.80 -17.30
N VAL A 212 2.39 -19.73 -17.27
CA VAL A 212 1.13 -19.68 -16.51
C VAL A 212 0.07 -20.55 -17.16
N ASP A 213 -0.06 -20.50 -18.50
CA ASP A 213 -1.02 -21.32 -19.24
C ASP A 213 -0.69 -22.80 -19.14
N ASP A 214 0.60 -23.17 -19.17
CA ASP A 214 1.04 -24.56 -18.95
C ASP A 214 0.71 -25.03 -17.52
N TRP A 215 0.88 -24.16 -16.54
CA TRP A 215 0.49 -24.48 -15.16
C TRP A 215 -1.05 -24.65 -15.06
N LEU A 216 -1.84 -23.80 -15.73
CA LEU A 216 -3.30 -23.88 -15.76
C LEU A 216 -3.80 -25.18 -16.43
N ARG A 217 -3.16 -25.61 -17.53
CA ARG A 217 -3.47 -26.89 -18.20
C ARG A 217 -3.25 -28.08 -17.30
N GLU A 218 -2.23 -28.03 -16.42
CA GLU A 218 -1.95 -29.10 -15.47
C GLU A 218 -2.85 -29.02 -14.23
N TYR A 219 -3.00 -27.84 -13.63
CA TYR A 219 -3.82 -27.64 -12.43
C TYR A 219 -5.30 -27.84 -12.72
N ARG A 220 -5.77 -27.45 -13.91
CA ARG A 220 -7.15 -27.56 -14.39
C ARG A 220 -8.17 -27.01 -13.41
N PRO A 221 -8.18 -25.71 -13.13
CA PRO A 221 -9.14 -25.11 -12.21
C PRO A 221 -10.57 -25.29 -12.75
N GLU A 222 -11.52 -25.58 -11.88
CA GLU A 222 -12.94 -25.73 -12.24
C GLU A 222 -13.79 -24.55 -11.74
N THR A 223 -13.39 -23.95 -10.62
CA THR A 223 -14.07 -22.80 -10.03
C THR A 223 -13.09 -21.64 -9.86
N VAL A 224 -13.48 -20.46 -10.35
CA VAL A 224 -12.68 -19.23 -10.22
C VAL A 224 -13.41 -18.22 -9.34
N LEU A 225 -12.76 -17.68 -8.33
CA LEU A 225 -13.17 -16.45 -7.65
C LEU A 225 -12.48 -15.27 -8.34
N TYR A 226 -13.24 -14.48 -9.07
CA TYR A 226 -12.74 -13.31 -9.79
C TYR A 226 -13.00 -12.03 -9.01
N PHE A 227 -11.97 -11.16 -8.93
CA PHE A 227 -12.11 -9.89 -8.23
C PHE A 227 -11.28 -8.77 -8.85
N SER A 228 -11.88 -7.58 -8.88
CA SER A 228 -11.25 -6.30 -9.16
C SER A 228 -11.75 -5.26 -8.16
N GLY A 229 -10.85 -4.44 -7.65
CA GLY A 229 -11.22 -3.43 -6.67
C GLY A 229 -10.06 -2.51 -6.27
N SER A 230 -10.34 -1.56 -5.36
CA SER A 230 -9.34 -0.67 -4.78
C SER A 230 -8.48 -1.38 -3.73
N LYS A 231 -7.43 -0.70 -3.26
CA LYS A 231 -6.56 -1.21 -2.18
C LYS A 231 -7.37 -1.65 -0.94
N ASP A 232 -8.37 -0.86 -0.58
CA ASP A 232 -9.14 -1.05 0.65
C ASP A 232 -10.30 -2.06 0.50
N SER A 233 -10.43 -2.67 -0.69
CA SER A 233 -11.49 -3.64 -1.02
C SER A 233 -11.09 -5.10 -0.82
N ALA A 234 -9.87 -5.40 -0.36
CA ALA A 234 -9.38 -6.77 -0.20
C ALA A 234 -10.27 -7.62 0.73
N TYR A 235 -10.94 -7.00 1.71
CA TYR A 235 -11.88 -7.69 2.59
C TYR A 235 -13.01 -8.41 1.84
N GLN A 236 -13.40 -7.91 0.66
CA GLN A 236 -14.45 -8.49 -0.17
C GLN A 236 -14.05 -9.86 -0.74
N VAL A 237 -12.77 -10.08 -0.95
CA VAL A 237 -12.23 -11.40 -1.34
C VAL A 237 -11.91 -12.22 -0.10
N ASN A 238 -11.30 -11.59 0.91
CA ASN A 238 -10.84 -12.30 2.11
C ASN A 238 -11.96 -13.07 2.81
N MET A 239 -13.19 -12.54 2.77
CA MET A 239 -14.35 -13.23 3.37
C MET A 239 -14.75 -14.53 2.66
N TRP A 240 -14.28 -14.76 1.43
CA TRP A 240 -14.59 -15.95 0.65
C TRP A 240 -13.47 -17.02 0.69
N LEU A 241 -12.28 -16.69 1.23
CA LEU A 241 -11.12 -17.57 1.17
C LEU A 241 -11.37 -18.92 1.83
N ASP A 242 -11.91 -18.92 3.05
CA ASP A 242 -12.23 -20.15 3.79
C ASP A 242 -13.27 -21.01 3.04
N THR A 243 -14.19 -20.37 2.32
CA THR A 243 -15.17 -21.08 1.51
C THR A 243 -14.51 -21.68 0.28
N MET A 244 -13.65 -20.93 -0.39
CA MET A 244 -12.91 -21.42 -1.55
C MET A 244 -12.00 -22.61 -1.19
N GLU A 245 -11.36 -22.59 -0.01
CA GLU A 245 -10.51 -23.70 0.47
C GLU A 245 -11.28 -24.98 0.73
N LYS A 246 -12.58 -24.88 1.00
CA LYS A 246 -13.47 -26.03 1.31
C LYS A 246 -14.19 -26.61 0.09
N LEU A 247 -13.99 -25.99 -1.10
CA LEU A 247 -14.59 -26.53 -2.30
C LEU A 247 -13.88 -27.81 -2.74
N ASP A 248 -14.65 -28.84 -3.07
CA ASP A 248 -14.14 -30.10 -3.61
C ASP A 248 -13.60 -29.93 -5.04
N SER A 249 -14.06 -28.89 -5.76
CA SER A 249 -13.52 -28.48 -7.05
C SER A 249 -12.15 -27.84 -6.87
N ARG A 250 -11.32 -27.83 -7.92
CA ARG A 250 -10.02 -27.13 -7.90
C ARG A 250 -10.22 -25.62 -8.02
N PRO A 251 -10.19 -24.88 -6.88
CA PRO A 251 -10.46 -23.46 -6.89
C PRO A 251 -9.24 -22.66 -7.34
N LEU A 252 -9.47 -21.53 -7.98
CA LEU A 252 -8.48 -20.54 -8.37
C LEU A 252 -9.00 -19.14 -8.04
N ILE A 253 -8.14 -18.27 -7.53
CA ILE A 253 -8.46 -16.84 -7.35
C ILE A 253 -7.79 -16.04 -8.45
N ILE A 254 -8.58 -15.25 -9.20
CA ILE A 254 -8.07 -14.32 -10.21
C ILE A 254 -8.31 -12.89 -9.78
N LEU A 255 -7.21 -12.15 -9.59
CA LEU A 255 -7.21 -10.74 -9.19
C LEU A 255 -6.79 -9.84 -10.35
N ARG A 256 -7.31 -8.61 -10.38
CA ARG A 256 -6.95 -7.62 -11.41
C ARG A 256 -5.93 -6.60 -10.93
N GLU A 257 -5.77 -6.41 -9.63
CA GLU A 257 -4.88 -5.42 -9.05
C GLU A 257 -3.86 -6.06 -8.11
N ARG A 258 -2.59 -5.72 -8.31
CA ARG A 258 -1.48 -6.25 -7.48
C ARG A 258 -1.57 -5.83 -6.01
N VAL A 259 -2.16 -4.66 -5.76
CA VAL A 259 -2.36 -4.16 -4.41
C VAL A 259 -3.32 -5.05 -3.61
N ILE A 260 -4.31 -5.66 -4.29
CA ILE A 260 -5.20 -6.64 -3.64
C ILE A 260 -4.43 -7.90 -3.25
N LEU A 261 -3.57 -8.41 -4.13
CA LEU A 261 -2.73 -9.58 -3.83
C LEU A 261 -1.84 -9.37 -2.59
N GLN A 262 -1.34 -8.15 -2.38
CA GLN A 262 -0.53 -7.79 -1.22
C GLN A 262 -1.35 -7.78 0.09
N ASN A 263 -2.63 -7.40 0.01
CA ASN A 263 -3.55 -7.26 1.14
C ASN A 263 -4.47 -8.49 1.31
N LEU A 264 -4.27 -9.52 0.49
CA LEU A 264 -5.01 -10.78 0.60
C LEU A 264 -4.56 -11.54 1.85
N ALA A 265 -5.51 -11.99 2.65
CA ALA A 265 -5.26 -12.82 3.81
C ALA A 265 -4.52 -14.13 3.42
N PRO A 266 -3.89 -14.83 4.36
CA PRO A 266 -3.31 -16.14 4.09
C PRO A 266 -4.37 -17.10 3.54
N THR A 267 -3.99 -17.88 2.52
CA THR A 267 -4.84 -18.90 1.90
C THR A 267 -3.95 -19.97 1.24
N THR A 268 -4.47 -21.17 1.13
CA THR A 268 -3.86 -22.28 0.39
C THR A 268 -4.28 -22.31 -1.07
N VAL A 269 -5.36 -21.61 -1.42
CA VAL A 269 -5.86 -21.54 -2.80
C VAL A 269 -4.84 -20.83 -3.71
N PRO A 270 -4.55 -21.36 -4.89
CA PRO A 270 -3.74 -20.66 -5.89
C PRO A 270 -4.34 -19.32 -6.28
N VAL A 271 -3.48 -18.30 -6.40
CA VAL A 271 -3.89 -16.94 -6.75
C VAL A 271 -3.05 -16.45 -7.93
N ILE A 272 -3.71 -15.95 -8.96
CA ILE A 272 -3.09 -15.31 -10.11
C ILE A 272 -3.63 -13.88 -10.24
N CYS A 273 -2.75 -12.89 -10.17
CA CYS A 273 -3.09 -11.50 -10.43
C CYS A 273 -2.71 -11.13 -11.85
N VAL A 274 -3.69 -10.77 -12.68
CA VAL A 274 -3.54 -10.41 -14.09
C VAL A 274 -4.06 -9.00 -14.34
N PRO A 275 -3.22 -7.95 -14.25
CA PRO A 275 -3.66 -6.57 -14.46
C PRO A 275 -4.11 -6.26 -15.89
N GLY A 276 -3.52 -6.91 -16.89
CA GLY A 276 -3.84 -6.72 -18.32
C GLY A 276 -5.15 -7.42 -18.73
N GLY A 277 -6.12 -6.67 -19.25
CA GLY A 277 -7.40 -7.26 -19.73
C GLY A 277 -7.19 -8.23 -20.89
N VAL A 278 -6.34 -7.87 -21.84
CA VAL A 278 -6.01 -8.72 -23.00
C VAL A 278 -5.35 -10.03 -22.54
N HIS A 279 -4.44 -9.99 -21.59
CA HIS A 279 -3.80 -11.20 -21.06
C HIS A 279 -4.79 -12.12 -20.38
N LEU A 280 -5.75 -11.55 -19.63
CA LEU A 280 -6.81 -12.35 -18.99
C LEU A 280 -7.73 -13.04 -20.01
N MET A 281 -8.15 -12.30 -21.05
CA MET A 281 -9.05 -12.84 -22.08
C MET A 281 -8.41 -13.95 -22.95
N ASN A 282 -7.07 -13.99 -23.01
CA ASN A 282 -6.31 -15.01 -23.75
C ASN A 282 -5.72 -16.09 -22.84
N MET A 283 -6.04 -16.09 -21.55
CA MET A 283 -5.53 -17.07 -20.59
C MET A 283 -6.22 -18.42 -20.74
N GLU A 284 -5.49 -19.50 -20.49
CA GLU A 284 -5.98 -20.88 -20.54
C GLU A 284 -6.96 -21.18 -19.40
N LEU A 285 -8.23 -20.94 -19.62
CA LEU A 285 -9.31 -21.16 -18.66
C LEU A 285 -10.36 -22.17 -19.15
N SER A 286 -10.03 -23.01 -20.13
CA SER A 286 -10.96 -23.95 -20.74
C SER A 286 -11.54 -24.99 -19.77
N SER A 287 -10.83 -25.30 -18.69
CA SER A 287 -11.29 -26.20 -17.63
C SER A 287 -12.26 -25.56 -16.64
N VAL A 288 -12.35 -24.21 -16.62
CA VAL A 288 -13.20 -23.49 -15.69
C VAL A 288 -14.66 -23.61 -16.07
N ARG A 289 -15.48 -24.09 -15.14
CA ARG A 289 -16.93 -24.25 -15.32
C ARG A 289 -17.71 -23.08 -14.70
N VAL A 290 -17.21 -22.50 -13.61
CA VAL A 290 -17.90 -21.45 -12.87
C VAL A 290 -16.94 -20.34 -12.50
N ALA A 291 -17.33 -19.10 -12.77
CA ALA A 291 -16.68 -17.88 -12.32
C ALA A 291 -17.57 -17.17 -11.30
N LEU A 292 -17.07 -17.00 -10.08
CA LEU A 292 -17.73 -16.34 -8.94
C LEU A 292 -17.27 -14.89 -8.85
N TYR A 293 -18.18 -13.95 -8.67
CA TYR A 293 -17.89 -12.52 -8.61
C TYR A 293 -18.27 -11.94 -7.24
N ALA A 294 -17.26 -11.54 -6.45
CA ALA A 294 -17.48 -10.94 -5.13
C ALA A 294 -17.88 -9.46 -5.19
N ALA A 295 -17.71 -8.79 -6.32
CA ALA A 295 -18.09 -7.40 -6.53
C ALA A 295 -18.53 -7.15 -7.96
N ASN A 296 -19.47 -6.20 -8.15
CA ASN A 296 -19.91 -5.77 -9.48
C ASN A 296 -19.16 -4.51 -9.89
N VAL A 297 -18.14 -4.67 -10.73
CA VAL A 297 -17.26 -3.58 -11.18
C VAL A 297 -17.02 -3.66 -12.70
N GLY A 298 -16.74 -2.52 -13.33
CA GLY A 298 -16.60 -2.46 -14.80
C GLY A 298 -15.56 -3.41 -15.39
N LYS A 299 -14.50 -3.77 -14.66
CA LYS A 299 -13.49 -4.72 -15.16
C LYS A 299 -13.96 -6.18 -15.21
N ASN A 300 -15.13 -6.51 -14.67
CA ASN A 300 -15.71 -7.84 -14.76
C ASN A 300 -15.98 -8.22 -16.21
N ILE A 301 -16.22 -7.25 -17.08
CA ILE A 301 -16.43 -7.46 -18.52
C ILE A 301 -15.32 -8.30 -19.19
N HIS A 302 -14.08 -8.26 -18.69
CA HIS A 302 -13.01 -9.05 -19.29
C HIS A 302 -13.16 -10.55 -19.03
N MET A 303 -13.70 -10.94 -17.87
CA MET A 303 -13.98 -12.34 -17.56
C MET A 303 -15.35 -12.77 -18.09
N LEU A 304 -16.34 -11.89 -18.07
CA LEU A 304 -17.69 -12.14 -18.63
C LEU A 304 -17.68 -12.43 -20.15
N ARG A 305 -16.59 -12.10 -20.85
CA ARG A 305 -16.40 -12.42 -22.26
C ARG A 305 -15.98 -13.87 -22.53
N VAL A 306 -15.70 -14.65 -21.51
CA VAL A 306 -15.37 -16.08 -21.65
C VAL A 306 -16.68 -16.87 -21.64
N PRO A 307 -17.19 -17.35 -22.79
CA PRO A 307 -18.54 -17.90 -22.89
C PRO A 307 -18.67 -19.36 -22.45
N THR A 308 -17.55 -19.99 -22.11
CA THR A 308 -17.49 -21.44 -21.81
C THR A 308 -17.75 -21.77 -20.35
N MET A 309 -17.90 -20.77 -19.49
CA MET A 309 -18.14 -20.92 -18.06
C MET A 309 -19.41 -20.20 -17.63
N LYS A 310 -20.01 -20.67 -16.54
CA LYS A 310 -21.14 -20.00 -15.89
C LYS A 310 -20.63 -18.83 -15.04
N HIS A 311 -21.27 -17.67 -15.18
CA HIS A 311 -20.91 -16.46 -14.45
C HIS A 311 -21.91 -16.22 -13.32
N VAL A 312 -21.43 -16.23 -12.08
CA VAL A 312 -22.28 -16.17 -10.90
C VAL A 312 -21.88 -14.98 -10.00
N PHE A 313 -22.82 -14.10 -9.75
CA PHE A 313 -22.62 -13.02 -8.80
C PHE A 313 -22.92 -13.49 -7.37
N ILE A 314 -21.91 -13.45 -6.51
CA ILE A 314 -22.05 -13.87 -5.10
C ILE A 314 -21.98 -12.70 -4.10
N GLY A 315 -21.56 -11.52 -4.58
CA GLY A 315 -21.40 -10.33 -3.74
C GLY A 315 -20.44 -10.52 -2.57
N HIS A 316 -20.41 -9.54 -1.68
CA HIS A 316 -19.60 -9.56 -0.45
C HIS A 316 -20.43 -9.17 0.77
N GLY A 317 -21.73 -9.03 0.63
CA GLY A 317 -22.69 -8.70 1.67
C GLY A 317 -24.05 -8.38 1.08
N ASP A 318 -25.08 -8.53 1.89
CA ASP A 318 -26.45 -8.15 1.56
C ASP A 318 -26.85 -6.94 2.39
N SER A 319 -27.46 -5.94 1.77
CA SER A 319 -28.03 -4.78 2.45
C SER A 319 -29.21 -4.22 1.64
N ASP A 320 -30.00 -3.36 2.26
CA ASP A 320 -31.13 -2.70 1.61
C ASP A 320 -30.71 -1.51 0.74
N LYS A 321 -29.40 -1.27 0.56
CA LYS A 321 -28.88 -0.24 -0.33
C LYS A 321 -29.07 -0.63 -1.79
N LEU A 322 -29.33 0.35 -2.64
CA LEU A 322 -29.40 0.15 -4.10
C LEU A 322 -28.13 -0.51 -4.67
N ALA A 323 -26.98 -0.29 -4.05
CA ALA A 323 -25.73 -0.95 -4.47
C ALA A 323 -25.77 -2.47 -4.36
N SER A 324 -26.61 -3.03 -3.45
CA SER A 324 -26.78 -4.48 -3.27
C SER A 324 -27.68 -5.13 -4.32
N VAL A 325 -28.48 -4.33 -5.01
CA VAL A 325 -29.42 -4.75 -6.07
C VAL A 325 -29.13 -3.98 -7.35
N ASN A 326 -27.89 -3.99 -7.78
CA ASN A 326 -27.41 -3.20 -8.91
C ASN A 326 -28.00 -3.74 -10.22
N PRO A 327 -28.53 -2.87 -11.13
CA PRO A 327 -29.06 -3.28 -12.44
C PRO A 327 -28.07 -4.06 -13.32
N PHE A 328 -26.78 -3.85 -13.13
CA PHE A 328 -25.75 -4.62 -13.83
C PHE A 328 -25.63 -6.07 -13.38
N SER A 329 -26.31 -6.48 -12.30
CA SER A 329 -26.37 -7.89 -11.88
C SER A 329 -27.04 -8.81 -12.90
N LYS A 330 -27.86 -8.28 -13.79
CA LYS A 330 -28.49 -9.01 -14.90
C LYS A 330 -27.52 -9.54 -15.97
N VAL A 331 -26.23 -9.16 -15.94
CA VAL A 331 -25.22 -9.66 -16.88
C VAL A 331 -24.65 -11.02 -16.47
N TYR A 332 -24.94 -11.47 -15.24
CA TYR A 332 -24.53 -12.78 -14.76
C TYR A 332 -25.60 -13.82 -15.08
N ASP A 333 -25.20 -15.07 -15.26
CA ASP A 333 -26.12 -16.19 -15.48
C ASP A 333 -26.94 -16.49 -14.23
N GLU A 334 -26.34 -16.29 -13.05
CA GLU A 334 -27.04 -16.42 -11.76
C GLU A 334 -26.57 -15.35 -10.77
N VAL A 335 -27.46 -15.04 -9.83
CA VAL A 335 -27.20 -14.23 -8.65
C VAL A 335 -27.46 -15.08 -7.41
N TRP A 336 -26.41 -15.35 -6.66
CA TRP A 336 -26.52 -16.12 -5.42
C TRP A 336 -26.73 -15.21 -4.22
N THR A 337 -27.83 -15.44 -3.52
CA THR A 337 -28.25 -14.68 -2.34
C THR A 337 -28.10 -15.52 -1.07
N ALA A 338 -28.03 -14.85 0.09
CA ALA A 338 -27.99 -15.53 1.37
C ALA A 338 -29.30 -16.25 1.73
N GLY A 339 -30.42 -15.88 1.10
CA GLY A 339 -31.73 -16.44 1.35
C GLY A 339 -32.85 -15.56 0.83
N ARG A 340 -34.06 -15.86 1.23
CA ARG A 340 -35.31 -15.23 0.76
C ARG A 340 -35.27 -13.70 0.76
N ALA A 341 -34.77 -13.07 1.79
CA ALA A 341 -34.67 -11.62 1.85
C ALA A 341 -33.81 -11.02 0.72
N GLY A 342 -32.77 -11.72 0.28
CA GLY A 342 -31.96 -11.32 -0.86
C GLY A 342 -32.76 -11.41 -2.17
N ARG A 343 -33.50 -12.48 -2.39
CA ARG A 343 -34.40 -12.66 -3.53
C ARG A 343 -35.47 -11.56 -3.59
N ASP A 344 -36.15 -11.31 -2.46
CA ASP A 344 -37.21 -10.31 -2.37
C ASP A 344 -36.71 -8.89 -2.68
N ARG A 345 -35.45 -8.56 -2.30
CA ARG A 345 -34.84 -7.27 -2.67
C ARG A 345 -34.71 -7.08 -4.17
N TYR A 346 -34.34 -8.13 -4.92
CA TYR A 346 -34.26 -8.04 -6.38
C TYR A 346 -35.64 -7.85 -7.01
N ALA A 347 -36.65 -8.54 -6.49
CA ALA A 347 -38.04 -8.38 -6.93
C ALA A 347 -38.57 -6.97 -6.66
N ILE A 348 -38.31 -6.41 -5.47
CA ILE A 348 -38.73 -5.04 -5.10
C ILE A 348 -38.02 -3.99 -5.93
N ALA A 349 -36.71 -4.19 -6.21
CA ALA A 349 -35.90 -3.23 -6.94
C ALA A 349 -36.19 -3.21 -8.44
N ASP A 350 -36.80 -4.25 -9.00
CA ASP A 350 -37.16 -4.40 -10.41
C ASP A 350 -36.01 -4.03 -11.39
N VAL A 351 -34.83 -4.53 -11.09
CA VAL A 351 -33.60 -4.20 -11.86
C VAL A 351 -33.35 -5.13 -13.05
N GLY A 352 -34.36 -5.95 -13.44
CA GLY A 352 -34.31 -6.82 -14.60
C GLY A 352 -33.53 -8.13 -14.41
N VAL A 353 -33.27 -8.53 -13.17
CA VAL A 353 -32.79 -9.88 -12.80
C VAL A 353 -34.04 -10.78 -12.70
N ARG A 354 -34.05 -11.90 -13.46
CA ARG A 354 -35.18 -12.83 -13.43
C ARG A 354 -35.15 -13.62 -12.13
N ASP A 355 -36.33 -13.98 -11.61
CA ASP A 355 -36.44 -14.77 -10.36
C ASP A 355 -35.77 -16.14 -10.50
N ASP A 356 -35.86 -16.77 -11.68
CA ASP A 356 -35.24 -18.07 -11.97
C ASP A 356 -33.69 -18.01 -11.92
N ASP A 357 -33.10 -16.85 -12.13
CA ASP A 357 -31.64 -16.65 -12.10
C ASP A 357 -31.13 -16.36 -10.68
N ILE A 358 -32.04 -16.27 -9.68
CA ILE A 358 -31.68 -16.04 -8.28
C ILE A 358 -31.65 -17.36 -7.52
N VAL A 359 -30.50 -17.69 -6.95
CA VAL A 359 -30.31 -18.93 -6.18
C VAL A 359 -30.02 -18.60 -4.71
N GLU A 360 -30.77 -19.23 -3.82
CA GLU A 360 -30.59 -19.07 -2.37
C GLU A 360 -29.58 -20.11 -1.87
N VAL A 361 -28.34 -19.69 -1.58
CA VAL A 361 -27.20 -20.56 -1.24
C VAL A 361 -26.77 -20.48 0.22
N GLY A 362 -27.43 -19.61 1.01
CA GLY A 362 -27.01 -19.35 2.38
C GLY A 362 -25.81 -18.39 2.46
N ARG A 363 -25.18 -18.36 3.61
CA ARG A 363 -24.00 -17.54 3.89
C ARG A 363 -22.91 -18.43 4.53
N PRO A 364 -21.99 -19.01 3.72
CA PRO A 364 -20.96 -19.93 4.22
C PRO A 364 -20.10 -19.34 5.33
N GLN A 365 -19.87 -18.02 5.33
CA GLN A 365 -19.11 -17.30 6.35
C GLN A 365 -19.72 -17.41 7.76
N LEU A 366 -21.00 -17.76 7.86
CA LEU A 366 -21.69 -17.94 9.14
C LEU A 366 -21.55 -19.37 9.68
N ALA A 367 -21.08 -20.32 8.89
CA ALA A 367 -20.97 -21.73 9.29
C ALA A 367 -20.20 -21.95 10.61
N PRO A 368 -19.11 -21.21 10.93
CA PRO A 368 -18.42 -21.37 12.21
C PRO A 368 -19.11 -20.68 13.38
N ILE A 369 -20.17 -19.90 13.14
CA ILE A 369 -20.91 -19.20 14.20
C ILE A 369 -21.91 -20.19 14.83
N GLN A 370 -21.72 -20.43 16.11
CA GLN A 370 -22.66 -21.25 16.86
C GLN A 370 -24.00 -20.50 17.04
N THR A 371 -25.10 -21.16 16.70
CA THR A 371 -26.43 -20.62 16.94
C THR A 371 -26.68 -20.51 18.44
N TRP A 372 -27.28 -19.39 18.83
CA TRP A 372 -27.70 -19.19 20.19
C TRP A 372 -28.77 -20.26 20.59
N GLN A 373 -28.51 -20.96 21.66
CA GLN A 373 -29.41 -22.04 22.14
C GLN A 373 -30.61 -21.53 22.98
N GLY A 374 -30.86 -20.21 22.95
CA GLY A 374 -31.88 -19.54 23.75
C GLY A 374 -31.31 -18.83 24.98
N VAL A 375 -32.02 -17.79 25.45
CA VAL A 375 -31.79 -17.27 26.81
C VAL A 375 -32.48 -18.27 27.74
N PRO A 376 -31.80 -18.79 28.76
CA PRO A 376 -32.53 -19.45 29.86
C PRO A 376 -33.58 -18.44 30.37
N ASP A 377 -34.82 -18.86 30.53
CA ASP A 377 -35.89 -18.02 31.08
C ASP A 377 -35.40 -17.40 32.39
N GLY A 378 -35.15 -16.09 32.39
CA GLY A 378 -34.62 -15.35 33.53
C GLY A 378 -33.25 -14.70 33.32
N PRO A 379 -32.79 -13.84 34.24
CA PRO A 379 -31.41 -13.31 34.21
C PRO A 379 -30.47 -14.52 34.24
N ALA A 380 -29.48 -14.50 33.33
CA ALA A 380 -28.53 -15.60 33.18
C ALA A 380 -28.11 -16.09 34.58
N ALA A 381 -28.29 -17.37 34.87
CA ALA A 381 -28.00 -17.95 36.19
C ALA A 381 -26.54 -17.72 36.66
N ASP A 382 -25.67 -17.28 35.75
CA ASP A 382 -24.27 -16.93 35.96
C ASP A 382 -24.02 -15.42 36.11
N GLY A 383 -25.05 -14.58 36.16
CA GLY A 383 -24.95 -13.13 36.36
C GLY A 383 -24.35 -12.36 35.14
N ARG A 384 -24.22 -13.00 33.96
CA ARG A 384 -23.67 -12.33 32.77
C ARG A 384 -24.66 -11.36 32.16
N CYS A 385 -24.21 -10.12 31.89
CA CYS A 385 -25.00 -9.16 31.14
C CYS A 385 -25.19 -9.61 29.69
N PRO A 386 -26.43 -9.54 29.12
CA PRO A 386 -26.65 -9.72 27.70
C PRO A 386 -25.76 -8.78 26.86
N THR A 387 -25.23 -9.26 25.75
CA THR A 387 -24.43 -8.46 24.87
C THR A 387 -25.26 -8.01 23.66
N VAL A 388 -25.29 -6.70 23.40
CA VAL A 388 -25.94 -6.11 22.23
C VAL A 388 -24.87 -5.56 21.28
N LEU A 389 -24.86 -6.07 20.04
CA LEU A 389 -23.97 -5.57 18.97
C LEU A 389 -24.71 -4.50 18.16
N TYR A 390 -24.18 -3.28 18.15
CA TYR A 390 -24.56 -2.22 17.22
C TYR A 390 -23.54 -2.14 16.10
N ALA A 391 -23.89 -2.68 14.93
CA ALA A 391 -23.01 -2.78 13.76
C ALA A 391 -23.64 -2.11 12.53
N PRO A 392 -23.78 -0.77 12.52
CA PRO A 392 -24.36 -0.06 11.41
C PRO A 392 -23.44 -0.11 10.17
N THR A 393 -24.06 -0.05 8.98
CA THR A 393 -23.31 0.17 7.75
C THR A 393 -22.88 1.63 7.63
N TRP A 394 -22.06 1.95 6.63
CA TRP A 394 -21.58 3.31 6.37
C TRP A 394 -22.56 4.10 5.47
N GLU A 395 -22.32 5.39 5.29
CA GLU A 395 -23.22 6.35 4.63
C GLU A 395 -23.45 6.11 3.13
N GLY A 396 -22.60 5.32 2.44
CA GLY A 396 -22.72 5.12 0.99
C GLY A 396 -22.13 6.27 0.16
N TRP A 397 -22.26 6.15 -1.17
CA TRP A 397 -21.72 7.14 -2.13
C TRP A 397 -22.78 8.11 -2.65
N ASP A 398 -24.05 7.78 -2.49
CA ASP A 398 -25.20 8.46 -3.11
C ASP A 398 -25.80 9.58 -2.25
N GLY A 399 -25.24 9.80 -1.05
CA GLY A 399 -25.72 10.84 -0.13
C GLY A 399 -27.09 10.56 0.49
N ASN A 400 -27.67 9.36 0.31
CA ASN A 400 -28.96 9.01 0.90
C ASN A 400 -28.83 8.86 2.42
N PRO A 401 -29.54 9.69 3.23
CA PRO A 401 -29.44 9.60 4.69
C PRO A 401 -29.99 8.28 5.25
N GLY A 402 -30.86 7.57 4.52
CA GLY A 402 -31.38 6.25 4.88
C GLY A 402 -30.36 5.11 4.79
N ASN A 403 -29.18 5.34 4.19
CA ASN A 403 -28.15 4.32 4.05
C ASN A 403 -27.56 3.83 5.38
N THR A 404 -27.62 4.66 6.44
CA THR A 404 -27.05 4.30 7.73
C THR A 404 -27.84 4.91 8.87
N SER A 405 -27.98 4.18 9.97
CA SER A 405 -28.61 4.68 11.20
C SER A 405 -27.69 5.59 12.04
N ILE A 406 -26.40 5.70 11.69
CA ILE A 406 -25.41 6.40 12.53
C ILE A 406 -25.82 7.86 12.78
N VAL A 407 -26.13 8.60 11.72
CA VAL A 407 -26.48 10.02 11.82
C VAL A 407 -27.85 10.22 12.45
N LEU A 408 -28.85 9.47 11.97
CA LEU A 408 -30.24 9.66 12.36
C LEU A 408 -30.55 9.18 13.78
N ALA A 409 -29.98 8.05 14.18
CA ALA A 409 -30.39 7.37 15.42
C ALA A 409 -29.22 6.79 16.25
N GLY A 410 -28.00 6.66 15.67
CA GLY A 410 -26.93 5.89 16.29
C GLY A 410 -26.56 6.33 17.70
N GLU A 411 -26.45 7.63 17.95
CA GLU A 411 -26.16 8.19 19.26
C GLU A 411 -27.28 7.90 20.27
N ASN A 412 -28.53 8.01 19.85
CA ASN A 412 -29.69 7.71 20.70
C ASN A 412 -29.81 6.21 21.01
N ILE A 413 -29.56 5.34 20.04
CA ILE A 413 -29.53 3.87 20.23
C ILE A 413 -28.48 3.54 21.30
N VAL A 414 -27.26 4.02 21.15
CA VAL A 414 -26.18 3.72 22.09
C VAL A 414 -26.45 4.32 23.47
N LYS A 415 -26.98 5.56 23.57
CA LYS A 415 -27.39 6.16 24.85
C LYS A 415 -28.44 5.35 25.58
N LYS A 416 -29.42 4.81 24.86
CA LYS A 416 -30.47 3.97 25.45
C LYS A 416 -29.90 2.61 25.90
N LEU A 417 -29.08 1.97 25.09
CA LEU A 417 -28.48 0.69 25.44
C LEU A 417 -27.51 0.79 26.64
N VAL A 418 -26.73 1.85 26.72
CA VAL A 418 -25.82 2.08 27.88
C VAL A 418 -26.60 2.28 29.18
N LYS A 419 -27.83 2.82 29.10
CA LYS A 419 -28.71 3.07 30.25
C LYS A 419 -29.77 2.00 30.42
N ALA A 420 -29.69 0.88 29.70
CA ALA A 420 -30.70 -0.17 29.75
C ALA A 420 -30.80 -0.80 31.15
N ASP A 421 -32.02 -1.10 31.55
CA ASP A 421 -32.34 -1.85 32.75
C ASP A 421 -33.28 -3.01 32.33
N PRO A 422 -32.86 -4.25 32.50
CA PRO A 422 -31.58 -4.71 33.06
C PRO A 422 -30.36 -4.30 32.18
N PRO A 423 -29.16 -4.18 32.78
CA PRO A 423 -28.00 -3.69 32.08
C PRO A 423 -27.55 -4.63 30.96
N VAL A 424 -27.09 -4.06 29.85
CA VAL A 424 -26.56 -4.81 28.71
C VAL A 424 -25.15 -4.40 28.42
N ARG A 425 -24.31 -5.32 27.92
CA ARG A 425 -22.99 -5.02 27.36
C ARG A 425 -23.16 -4.50 25.92
N VAL A 426 -22.68 -3.30 25.63
CA VAL A 426 -22.78 -2.71 24.28
C VAL A 426 -21.45 -2.92 23.55
N LEU A 427 -21.52 -3.58 22.38
CA LEU A 427 -20.44 -3.64 21.42
C LEU A 427 -20.79 -2.75 20.23
N TYR A 428 -19.91 -1.80 19.89
CA TYR A 428 -20.05 -0.95 18.72
C TYR A 428 -19.03 -1.36 17.67
N LYS A 429 -19.50 -1.77 16.50
CA LYS A 429 -18.67 -2.15 15.35
C LYS A 429 -19.02 -1.27 14.14
N PRO A 430 -18.32 -0.14 13.93
CA PRO A 430 -18.54 0.68 12.75
C PRO A 430 -18.08 -0.04 11.48
N HIS A 431 -18.65 0.34 10.34
CA HIS A 431 -18.11 -0.08 9.05
C HIS A 431 -16.78 0.64 8.79
N PRO A 432 -15.78 -0.01 8.12
CA PRO A 432 -14.48 0.62 7.84
C PRO A 432 -14.53 1.95 7.08
N PHE A 433 -15.58 2.17 6.27
CA PHE A 433 -15.77 3.41 5.52
C PHE A 433 -16.64 4.47 6.23
N THR A 434 -17.04 4.23 7.47
CA THR A 434 -17.85 5.20 8.23
C THR A 434 -17.11 6.53 8.37
N GLY A 435 -17.74 7.62 7.91
CA GLY A 435 -17.18 8.98 7.98
C GLY A 435 -16.13 9.29 6.91
N THR A 436 -15.97 8.44 5.89
CA THR A 436 -15.03 8.70 4.78
C THR A 436 -15.62 9.63 3.74
N VAL A 437 -16.94 9.68 3.60
CA VAL A 437 -17.67 10.52 2.63
C VAL A 437 -18.40 11.67 3.34
N SER A 438 -19.07 11.37 4.46
CA SER A 438 -19.83 12.37 5.22
C SER A 438 -19.10 12.78 6.50
N ALA A 439 -18.78 14.08 6.61
CA ALA A 439 -18.20 14.65 7.84
C ALA A 439 -19.16 14.51 9.05
N GLU A 440 -20.48 14.54 8.80
CA GLU A 440 -21.52 14.36 9.81
C GLU A 440 -21.54 12.93 10.35
N ALA A 441 -21.46 11.93 9.48
CA ALA A 441 -21.30 10.52 9.88
C ALA A 441 -20.03 10.30 10.68
N GLY A 442 -18.92 10.92 10.28
CA GLY A 442 -17.67 10.88 11.03
C GLY A 442 -17.78 11.54 12.42
N ALA A 443 -18.50 12.64 12.53
CA ALA A 443 -18.74 13.30 13.82
C ALA A 443 -19.64 12.46 14.73
N ALA A 444 -20.71 11.87 14.19
CA ALA A 444 -21.61 10.96 14.92
C ALA A 444 -20.85 9.71 15.41
N HIS A 445 -20.03 9.10 14.55
CA HIS A 445 -19.15 8.00 14.92
C HIS A 445 -18.27 8.33 16.14
N ARG A 446 -17.55 9.46 16.11
CA ARG A 446 -16.71 9.89 17.24
C ARG A 446 -17.50 10.07 18.54
N ARG A 447 -18.73 10.63 18.47
CA ARG A 447 -19.59 10.77 19.66
C ARG A 447 -20.04 9.41 20.21
N ILE A 448 -20.37 8.47 19.32
CA ILE A 448 -20.74 7.10 19.73
C ILE A 448 -19.55 6.39 20.41
N VAL A 449 -18.35 6.48 19.84
CA VAL A 449 -17.14 5.92 20.45
C VAL A 449 -16.94 6.49 21.86
N ALA A 450 -17.00 7.82 22.02
CA ALA A 450 -16.83 8.48 23.31
C ALA A 450 -17.90 8.03 24.34
N LEU A 451 -19.15 7.78 23.92
CA LEU A 451 -20.21 7.25 24.80
C LEU A 451 -19.90 5.84 25.28
N VAL A 452 -19.47 4.96 24.38
CA VAL A 452 -19.14 3.57 24.71
C VAL A 452 -17.89 3.51 25.62
N GLU A 453 -16.85 4.28 25.33
CA GLU A 453 -15.64 4.37 26.15
C GLU A 453 -15.94 4.90 27.57
N LYS A 454 -16.75 5.97 27.65
CA LYS A 454 -17.20 6.52 28.94
C LYS A 454 -17.96 5.49 29.77
N ALA A 455 -18.89 4.75 29.15
CA ALA A 455 -19.66 3.73 29.82
C ALA A 455 -18.78 2.54 30.28
N ALA A 456 -17.81 2.14 29.45
CA ALA A 456 -16.87 1.07 29.81
C ALA A 456 -15.99 1.50 31.01
N SER A 457 -15.50 2.74 31.01
CA SER A 457 -14.70 3.27 32.10
C SER A 457 -15.46 3.40 33.41
N ALA A 458 -16.73 3.86 33.36
CA ALA A 458 -17.61 3.94 34.54
C ALA A 458 -17.86 2.57 35.16
N ARG A 459 -18.17 1.57 34.32
CA ARG A 459 -18.37 0.18 34.80
C ARG A 459 -17.11 -0.46 35.39
N ALA A 460 -15.94 -0.17 34.80
CA ALA A 460 -14.67 -0.64 35.35
C ALA A 460 -14.37 -0.03 36.73
N ALA A 461 -14.78 1.23 36.94
CA ALA A 461 -14.63 1.92 38.22
C ALA A 461 -15.60 1.35 39.30
N ASP A 462 -16.87 1.10 38.94
CA ASP A 462 -17.89 0.60 39.84
C ASP A 462 -17.69 -0.89 40.22
N ALA A 463 -17.10 -1.68 39.34
CA ALA A 463 -17.02 -3.13 39.54
C ALA A 463 -15.86 -3.57 40.41
N GLY A 464 -14.89 -2.71 40.74
CA GLY A 464 -13.69 -3.13 41.49
C GLY A 464 -12.97 -4.34 40.86
N PHE A 465 -13.24 -4.60 39.57
CA PHE A 465 -12.89 -5.82 38.86
C PHE A 465 -11.41 -5.90 38.53
N LYS A 466 -10.67 -6.56 39.42
CA LYS A 466 -9.41 -7.24 39.09
C LYS A 466 -9.78 -8.66 38.62
N SER A 467 -10.11 -8.88 37.36
CA SER A 467 -10.23 -10.23 36.83
C SER A 467 -9.32 -10.39 35.60
N ASP A 468 -8.58 -11.52 35.56
CA ASP A 468 -7.71 -11.94 34.45
C ASP A 468 -8.43 -12.08 33.11
N ALA A 469 -9.75 -12.17 33.09
CA ALA A 469 -10.57 -12.21 31.89
C ALA A 469 -10.61 -10.86 31.16
N ASP A 470 -10.63 -9.73 31.90
CA ASP A 470 -10.60 -8.38 31.30
C ASP A 470 -9.22 -8.03 30.76
N ALA A 471 -8.15 -8.54 31.35
CA ALA A 471 -6.80 -8.41 30.81
C ALA A 471 -6.64 -9.17 29.49
N LYS A 472 -7.24 -10.36 29.35
CA LYS A 472 -7.27 -11.15 28.11
C LYS A 472 -8.09 -10.46 27.02
N ALA A 473 -9.29 -9.98 27.35
CA ALA A 473 -10.16 -9.28 26.40
C ALA A 473 -9.53 -7.94 25.94
N LYS A 474 -8.85 -7.21 26.85
CA LYS A 474 -8.12 -5.98 26.53
C LYS A 474 -6.89 -6.27 25.68
N ALA A 475 -6.17 -7.37 25.94
CA ALA A 475 -5.04 -7.82 25.12
C ALA A 475 -5.48 -8.28 23.72
N GLU A 476 -6.66 -8.88 23.60
CA GLU A 476 -7.24 -9.29 22.32
C GLU A 476 -7.76 -8.10 21.52
N LEU A 477 -8.37 -7.10 22.19
CA LEU A 477 -8.77 -5.82 21.58
C LEU A 477 -7.54 -5.06 21.05
N VAL A 478 -6.49 -4.97 21.85
CA VAL A 478 -5.21 -4.34 21.43
C VAL A 478 -4.55 -5.12 20.28
N ARG A 479 -4.67 -6.45 20.26
CA ARG A 479 -4.21 -7.27 19.11
C ARG A 479 -5.02 -7.02 17.84
N VAL A 480 -6.34 -6.89 17.98
CA VAL A 480 -7.23 -6.60 16.84
C VAL A 480 -7.00 -5.18 16.33
N GLU A 481 -6.84 -4.21 17.24
CA GLU A 481 -6.51 -2.81 16.88
C GLU A 481 -5.11 -2.67 16.27
N ALA A 482 -4.11 -3.37 16.81
CA ALA A 482 -2.77 -3.40 16.22
C ALA A 482 -2.79 -4.04 14.82
N ARG A 483 -3.55 -5.11 14.64
CA ARG A 483 -3.71 -5.78 13.34
C ARG A 483 -4.51 -4.94 12.34
N LEU A 484 -5.49 -4.17 12.81
CA LEU A 484 -6.21 -3.17 12.00
C LEU A 484 -5.33 -1.97 11.65
N ALA A 485 -4.45 -1.53 12.56
CA ALA A 485 -3.47 -0.46 12.32
C ALA A 485 -2.36 -0.90 11.36
N GLU A 486 -1.88 -2.14 11.45
CA GLU A 486 -0.96 -2.73 10.47
C GLU A 486 -1.60 -2.84 9.08
N LEU A 487 -2.89 -3.20 9.02
CA LEU A 487 -3.65 -3.27 7.77
C LEU A 487 -4.02 -1.90 7.20
N ALA A 488 -4.08 -0.87 8.03
CA ALA A 488 -4.35 0.52 7.63
C ALA A 488 -3.08 1.33 7.35
N GLY A 489 -1.92 0.88 7.81
CA GLY A 489 -0.62 1.55 7.67
C GLY A 489 0.34 0.91 6.67
N SER A 490 -0.04 -0.19 6.04
CA SER A 490 0.66 -0.86 4.92
C SER A 490 -0.02 -0.48 3.56
#